data_aa75fd966d2247c51d9af84fe52e5ca4
#
_entry.id   aa75fd966d2247c51d9af84fe52e5ca4
#
_cell.length_a   1.000
_cell.length_b   1.000
_cell.length_c   1.000
_cell.angle_alpha   90.00
_cell.angle_beta   90.00
_cell.angle_gamma   90.00
#
_symmetry.space_group_name_H-M   'P 1'
#
loop_
_entity.id
_entity.type
_entity.pdbx_description
1 polymer ?
#
loop_
_entity_poly.entity_id
_entity_poly.type
_entity_poly.pdbx_seq_one_letter_code
_entity_poly.pdbx_strand_id
1 'polypeptide(L)'
;MRKAITTSKEIAALRLDEGRNVQRVRVHTPMVHGLFIEVRKGRNQKVWLYRFSIANKSADYRMGEYPAISLKKARVLHADAVQLVKKGIDPRTYRAAEVAKNR
;
A
#
# COMPACT_ATOMS: atom_id res chain seq x y z
N MET A 1 19.71 2.13 6.89
CA MET A 1 18.29 1.77 6.77
C MET A 1 17.45 3.02 6.54
N ARG A 2 16.58 3.00 5.54
CA ARG A 2 15.73 4.16 5.25
C ARG A 2 14.60 4.24 6.29
N LYS A 3 14.34 5.45 6.80
CA LYS A 3 13.24 5.68 7.72
C LYS A 3 11.89 5.51 7.01
N ALA A 4 10.87 5.10 7.75
CA ALA A 4 9.51 5.05 7.23
C ALA A 4 9.05 6.45 6.83
N ILE A 5 8.30 6.54 5.73
CA ILE A 5 7.74 7.81 5.25
C ILE A 5 6.61 8.24 6.16
N THR A 6 6.60 9.53 6.52
CA THR A 6 5.55 10.10 7.38
C THR A 6 4.73 11.18 6.68
N THR A 7 5.23 11.77 5.60
CA THR A 7 4.56 12.89 4.94
C THR A 7 4.38 12.68 3.45
N SER A 8 3.37 13.35 2.89
CA SER A 8 3.08 13.38 1.47
C SER A 8 4.24 13.94 0.66
N LYS A 9 4.94 14.93 1.21
CA LYS A 9 6.10 15.56 0.60
C LYS A 9 7.23 14.56 0.36
N GLU A 10 7.45 13.66 1.33
CA GLU A 10 8.45 12.61 1.21
C GLU A 10 8.10 11.62 0.09
N ILE A 11 6.80 11.31 -0.07
CA ILE A 11 6.34 10.43 -1.14
C ILE A 11 6.58 11.06 -2.50
N ALA A 12 6.24 12.34 -2.66
CA ALA A 12 6.44 13.07 -3.91
C ALA A 12 7.92 13.11 -4.30
N ALA A 13 8.81 13.19 -3.31
CA ALA A 13 10.26 13.27 -3.52
C ALA A 13 10.93 11.91 -3.73
N LEU A 14 10.21 10.79 -3.56
CA LEU A 14 10.79 9.46 -3.69
C LEU A 14 11.34 9.19 -5.07
N ARG A 15 12.55 8.65 -5.10
CA ARG A 15 13.23 8.22 -6.32
C ARG A 15 13.79 6.83 -6.11
N LEU A 16 13.94 6.07 -7.20
CA LEU A 16 14.63 4.80 -7.14
C LEU A 16 16.10 5.03 -6.78
N ASP A 17 16.65 4.16 -5.95
CA ASP A 17 18.08 4.14 -5.71
C ASP A 17 18.79 3.67 -6.98
N GLU A 18 20.02 4.13 -7.17
CA GLU A 18 20.81 3.80 -8.36
C GLU A 18 20.93 2.28 -8.53
N GLY A 19 20.68 1.82 -9.75
CA GLY A 19 20.75 0.42 -10.10
C GLY A 19 19.51 -0.40 -9.80
N ARG A 20 18.48 0.21 -9.21
CA ARG A 20 17.23 -0.49 -8.90
C ARG A 20 16.16 -0.27 -9.95
N ASN A 21 15.38 -1.31 -10.23
CA ASN A 21 14.22 -1.24 -11.12
C ASN A 21 12.92 -1.09 -10.34
N VAL A 22 12.87 -1.62 -9.13
CA VAL A 22 11.71 -1.58 -8.23
C VAL A 22 12.20 -1.36 -6.82
N GLN A 23 11.50 -0.52 -6.08
CA GLN A 23 11.82 -0.27 -4.67
C GLN A 23 10.54 -0.05 -3.89
N ARG A 24 10.42 -0.74 -2.75
CA ARG A 24 9.31 -0.57 -1.81
C ARG A 24 9.82 0.13 -0.57
N VAL A 25 9.11 1.17 -0.14
CA VAL A 25 9.48 1.95 1.03
C VAL A 25 8.33 1.90 2.03
N ARG A 26 8.66 1.61 3.28
CA ARG A 26 7.66 1.55 4.35
C ARG A 26 7.06 2.93 4.58
N VAL A 27 5.74 2.96 4.81
CA VAL A 27 5.03 4.18 5.17
C VAL A 27 4.56 4.05 6.62
N HIS A 28 4.82 5.08 7.42
CA HIS A 28 4.44 5.07 8.83
C HIS A 28 2.93 5.05 9.02
N THR A 29 2.46 4.15 9.89
CA THR A 29 1.07 4.08 10.31
C THR A 29 1.04 3.95 11.83
N PRO A 30 0.06 4.58 12.52
CA PRO A 30 0.07 4.62 13.98
C PRO A 30 -0.21 3.29 14.67
N MET A 31 -0.87 2.35 14.00
CA MET A 31 -1.33 1.13 14.67
C MET A 31 -0.75 -0.17 14.13
N VAL A 32 -0.71 -0.35 12.84
CA VAL A 32 -0.32 -1.63 12.23
C VAL A 32 0.65 -1.39 11.08
N HIS A 33 1.68 -2.22 11.01
CA HIS A 33 2.66 -2.17 9.94
C HIS A 33 2.11 -2.80 8.66
N GLY A 34 2.85 -2.66 7.57
CA GLY A 34 2.52 -3.32 6.31
C GLY A 34 2.14 -2.38 5.17
N LEU A 35 2.05 -1.07 5.42
CA LEU A 35 1.80 -0.09 4.36
C LEU A 35 3.11 0.29 3.69
N PHE A 36 3.18 0.11 2.38
CA PHE A 36 4.35 0.42 1.56
C PHE A 36 3.95 1.26 0.35
N ILE A 37 4.90 2.04 -0.14
CA ILE A 37 4.79 2.70 -1.44
C ILE A 37 5.85 2.09 -2.37
N GLU A 38 5.44 1.68 -3.55
CA GLU A 38 6.33 1.05 -4.53
C GLU A 38 6.66 2.01 -5.65
N VAL A 39 7.94 2.18 -5.95
CA VAL A 39 8.44 2.99 -7.05
C VAL A 39 9.04 2.04 -8.08
N ARG A 40 8.67 2.22 -9.37
CA ARG A 40 9.19 1.41 -10.47
C ARG A 40 9.87 2.29 -11.53
N LYS A 41 10.93 1.73 -12.12
CA LYS A 41 11.65 2.38 -13.20
C LYS A 41 10.70 2.61 -14.41
N GLY A 42 10.76 3.81 -14.96
CA GLY A 42 9.95 4.16 -16.12
C GLY A 42 8.51 4.50 -15.83
N ARG A 43 8.11 4.53 -14.57
CA ARG A 43 6.75 4.90 -14.17
C ARG A 43 6.75 6.18 -13.36
N ASN A 44 5.84 7.09 -13.71
CA ASN A 44 5.67 8.34 -12.96
C ASN A 44 4.83 8.14 -11.71
N GLN A 45 3.94 7.16 -11.74
CA GLN A 45 3.04 6.86 -10.63
C GLN A 45 3.68 5.85 -9.68
N LYS A 46 3.34 6.00 -8.42
CA LYS A 46 3.79 5.10 -7.35
C LYS A 46 2.60 4.30 -6.87
N VAL A 47 2.82 3.07 -6.41
CA VAL A 47 1.72 2.16 -6.05
C VAL A 47 1.67 1.94 -4.55
N TRP A 48 0.48 2.10 -3.97
CA TRP A 48 0.22 1.79 -2.57
C TRP A 48 0.03 0.30 -2.39
N LEU A 49 0.78 -0.29 -1.47
CA LEU A 49 0.71 -1.72 -1.17
C LEU A 49 0.48 -1.94 0.32
N TYR A 50 -0.36 -2.92 0.63
CA TYR A 50 -0.49 -3.44 1.99
C TYR A 50 -0.04 -4.89 1.99
N ARG A 51 1.02 -5.18 2.74
CA ARG A 51 1.51 -6.54 2.92
C ARG A 51 0.88 -7.13 4.17
N PHE A 52 0.20 -8.25 4.01
CA PHE A 52 -0.53 -8.90 5.09
C PHE A 52 -0.32 -10.41 5.06
N SER A 53 -0.80 -11.08 6.11
CA SER A 53 -0.71 -12.52 6.23
C SER A 53 -2.05 -13.08 6.71
N ILE A 54 -2.55 -14.10 6.03
CA ILE A 54 -3.75 -14.84 6.43
C ILE A 54 -3.42 -16.33 6.33
N ALA A 55 -3.73 -17.11 7.39
CA ALA A 55 -3.50 -18.56 7.43
C ALA A 55 -2.05 -18.91 7.10
N ASN A 56 -1.11 -18.14 7.65
CA ASN A 56 0.33 -18.31 7.48
C ASN A 56 0.84 -18.05 6.05
N LYS A 57 0.02 -17.43 5.20
CA LYS A 57 0.41 -17.06 3.84
C LYS A 57 0.48 -15.54 3.73
N SER A 58 1.62 -15.05 3.26
CA SER A 58 1.83 -13.62 3.01
C SER A 58 1.34 -13.24 1.62
N ALA A 59 0.79 -12.05 1.49
CA ALA A 59 0.32 -11.53 0.21
C ALA A 59 0.39 -10.00 0.20
N ASP A 60 0.36 -9.43 -0.99
CA ASP A 60 0.35 -7.99 -1.19
C ASP A 60 -0.99 -7.55 -1.77
N TYR A 61 -1.59 -6.52 -1.19
CA TYR A 61 -2.81 -5.91 -1.69
C TYR A 61 -2.47 -4.56 -2.31
N ARG A 62 -2.67 -4.43 -3.62
CA ARG A 62 -2.46 -3.19 -4.35
C ARG A 62 -3.70 -2.32 -4.20
N MET A 63 -3.59 -1.27 -3.41
CA MET A 63 -4.73 -0.41 -3.06
C MET A 63 -5.01 0.66 -4.12
N GLY A 64 -4.01 1.04 -4.89
CA GLY A 64 -4.14 2.06 -5.91
C GLY A 64 -2.83 2.80 -6.12
N GLU A 65 -2.89 3.92 -6.81
CA GLU A 65 -1.70 4.66 -7.23
C GLU A 65 -1.67 6.07 -6.65
N TYR A 66 -0.48 6.52 -6.30
CA TYR A 66 -0.21 7.91 -5.96
C TYR A 66 0.14 8.65 -7.26
N PRO A 67 -0.31 9.87 -7.51
CA PRO A 67 -1.02 10.78 -6.58
C PRO A 67 -2.55 10.67 -6.57
N ALA A 68 -3.15 9.81 -7.41
CA ALA A 68 -4.62 9.65 -7.44
C ALA A 68 -5.17 9.33 -6.05
N ILE A 69 -4.49 8.45 -5.32
CA ILE A 69 -4.78 8.17 -3.91
C ILE A 69 -3.73 8.87 -3.07
N SER A 70 -4.15 9.86 -2.27
CA SER A 70 -3.26 10.61 -1.39
C SER A 70 -2.78 9.75 -0.22
N LEU A 71 -1.75 10.22 0.49
CA LEU A 71 -1.28 9.56 1.71
C LEU A 71 -2.40 9.41 2.73
N LYS A 72 -3.21 10.46 2.93
CA LYS A 72 -4.34 10.42 3.86
C LYS A 72 -5.33 9.33 3.46
N LYS A 73 -5.68 9.26 2.19
CA LYS A 73 -6.61 8.24 1.68
C LYS A 73 -6.03 6.85 1.79
N ALA A 74 -4.73 6.69 1.48
CA ALA A 74 -4.04 5.42 1.60
C ALA A 74 -4.06 4.88 3.03
N ARG A 75 -3.90 5.77 4.02
CA ARG A 75 -3.98 5.38 5.43
C ARG A 75 -5.37 4.89 5.82
N VAL A 76 -6.41 5.51 5.29
CA VAL A 76 -7.80 5.08 5.51
C VAL A 76 -8.02 3.69 4.90
N LEU A 77 -7.61 3.51 3.65
CA LEU A 77 -7.73 2.22 2.96
C LEU A 77 -6.95 1.13 3.69
N HIS A 78 -5.77 1.46 4.18
CA HIS A 78 -4.94 0.53 4.95
C HIS A 78 -5.64 0.11 6.24
N ALA A 79 -6.21 1.06 6.98
CA ALA A 79 -6.94 0.77 8.22
C ALA A 79 -8.13 -0.16 7.96
N ASP A 80 -8.89 0.09 6.89
CA ASP A 80 -10.01 -0.76 6.49
C ASP A 80 -9.55 -2.18 6.15
N ALA A 81 -8.45 -2.29 5.39
CA ALA A 81 -7.89 -3.58 5.01
C ALA A 81 -7.40 -4.36 6.23
N VAL A 82 -6.79 -3.67 7.20
CA VAL A 82 -6.34 -4.28 8.45
C VAL A 82 -7.50 -4.91 9.21
N GLN A 83 -8.66 -4.21 9.27
CA GLN A 83 -9.84 -4.74 9.93
C GLN A 83 -10.35 -6.02 9.26
N LEU A 84 -10.32 -6.07 7.93
CA LEU A 84 -10.72 -7.25 7.18
C LEU A 84 -9.79 -8.43 7.48
N VAL A 85 -8.49 -8.20 7.50
CA VAL A 85 -7.49 -9.24 7.80
C VAL A 85 -7.68 -9.78 9.22
N LYS A 86 -7.99 -8.92 10.18
CA LYS A 86 -8.28 -9.34 11.56
C LYS A 86 -9.49 -10.28 11.64
N LYS A 87 -10.42 -10.14 10.71
CA LYS A 87 -11.61 -11.01 10.62
C LYS A 87 -11.35 -12.25 9.76
N GLY A 88 -10.12 -12.43 9.26
CA GLY A 88 -9.78 -13.53 8.37
C GLY A 88 -10.24 -13.34 6.93
N ILE A 89 -10.56 -12.11 6.54
CA ILE A 89 -11.05 -11.78 5.20
C ILE A 89 -9.92 -11.18 4.38
N ASP A 90 -9.68 -11.75 3.19
CA ASP A 90 -8.68 -11.21 2.26
C ASP A 90 -9.21 -9.91 1.65
N PRO A 91 -8.53 -8.75 1.85
CA PRO A 91 -9.01 -7.48 1.32
C PRO A 91 -9.09 -7.44 -0.21
N ARG A 92 -8.29 -8.23 -0.91
CA ARG A 92 -8.33 -8.32 -2.37
C ARG A 92 -9.63 -8.94 -2.85
N THR A 93 -10.04 -10.01 -2.19
CA THR A 93 -11.29 -10.72 -2.49
C THR A 93 -12.50 -9.86 -2.14
N TYR A 94 -12.47 -9.21 -0.99
CA TYR A 94 -13.53 -8.32 -0.54
C TYR A 94 -13.75 -7.17 -1.54
N ARG A 95 -12.67 -6.53 -1.98
CA ARG A 95 -12.74 -5.42 -2.92
C ARG A 95 -13.33 -5.86 -4.27
N ALA A 96 -12.92 -7.02 -4.76
CA ALA A 96 -13.44 -7.58 -6.02
C ALA A 96 -14.95 -7.83 -5.92
N ALA A 97 -15.41 -8.35 -4.79
CA ALA A 97 -16.84 -8.60 -4.54
C ALA A 97 -17.63 -7.28 -4.49
N GLU A 98 -17.09 -6.25 -3.84
CA GLU A 98 -17.75 -4.93 -3.77
C GLU A 98 -17.85 -4.27 -5.13
N VAL A 99 -16.80 -4.35 -5.96
CA VAL A 99 -16.82 -3.80 -7.32
C VAL A 99 -17.87 -4.51 -8.17
N ALA A 100 -17.94 -5.84 -8.10
CA ALA A 100 -18.92 -6.63 -8.84
C ALA A 100 -20.35 -6.29 -8.41
N LYS A 101 -20.56 -6.08 -7.11
CA LYS A 101 -21.87 -5.78 -6.53
C LYS A 101 -22.40 -4.39 -6.97
N ASN A 102 -21.49 -3.46 -7.21
CA ASN A 102 -21.85 -2.08 -7.56
C ASN A 102 -21.90 -1.80 -9.06
N ARG A 103 -21.76 -2.81 -9.88
CA ARG A 103 -21.86 -2.67 -11.34
C ARG A 103 -23.30 -2.60 -11.80
#